data_b47a08bcd89ecff1a20ee509245d80d1
#
_entry.id   b47a08bcd89ecff1a20ee509245d80d1
#
_cell.length_a   1.000
_cell.length_b   1.000
_cell.length_c   1.000
_cell.angle_alpha   90.00
_cell.angle_beta   90.00
_cell.angle_gamma   90.00
#
_symmetry.space_group_name_H-M   'P 1'
#
loop_
_entity.id
_entity.type
_entity.pdbx_description
1 polymer ?
#
loop_
_entity_poly.entity_id
_entity_poly.type
_entity_poly.pdbx_seq_one_letter_code
_entity_poly.pdbx_strand_id
1 'polypeptide(L)'
;MLDGHVLVLNRLFQAVQITSVRRALTLLYKGQVRAVDSEYRTYDFENWMDIPVQPDDHYVATPSRNILIPHVVQLLVFDRLPRQEVKFSRGNIYLRDQNRCQYCGKKFSSSELSLDHVVPISRGGKSSWENVVCACLPCNVRKGNKLLSVCEMRLRRHPVRPKWHPLHRLQGRTYPEIWKNFLDEAYWNVELRE
;
A
#
# COMPACT_ATOMS: atom_id res chain seq x y z
N MET A 1 19.67 1.34 8.13
CA MET A 1 19.39 -0.08 7.96
C MET A 1 18.09 -0.56 8.63
N LEU A 2 17.67 -0.07 9.81
CA LEU A 2 16.42 -0.48 10.48
C LEU A 2 15.14 0.16 9.92
N ASP A 3 15.26 1.07 8.96
CA ASP A 3 14.15 1.78 8.31
C ASP A 3 13.53 1.02 7.11
N GLY A 4 14.03 -0.19 6.83
CA GLY A 4 13.47 -1.07 5.83
C GLY A 4 12.06 -1.55 6.18
N HIS A 5 11.39 -2.14 5.20
CA HIS A 5 10.03 -2.64 5.31
C HIS A 5 10.01 -4.16 5.27
N VAL A 6 9.15 -4.76 6.07
CA VAL A 6 8.92 -6.20 6.17
C VAL A 6 7.45 -6.48 5.92
N LEU A 7 7.15 -7.43 5.04
CA LEU A 7 5.78 -7.88 4.77
C LEU A 7 5.30 -8.78 5.91
N VAL A 8 4.09 -8.53 6.40
CA VAL A 8 3.47 -9.34 7.44
C VAL A 8 2.33 -10.13 6.82
N LEU A 9 2.40 -11.45 7.00
CA LEU A 9 1.38 -12.40 6.57
C LEU A 9 0.52 -12.84 7.77
N ASN A 10 -0.71 -13.25 7.51
CA ASN A 10 -1.51 -14.00 8.48
C ASN A 10 -1.12 -15.51 8.46
N ARG A 11 -1.79 -16.32 9.28
CA ARG A 11 -1.55 -17.78 9.31
C ARG A 11 -1.77 -18.50 7.98
N LEU A 12 -2.58 -17.93 7.10
CA LEU A 12 -2.90 -18.46 5.77
C LEU A 12 -1.99 -17.91 4.67
N PHE A 13 -0.83 -17.34 5.04
CA PHE A 13 0.13 -16.72 4.11
C PHE A 13 -0.43 -15.56 3.30
N GLN A 14 -1.52 -14.95 3.74
CA GLN A 14 -2.07 -13.77 3.10
C GLN A 14 -1.44 -12.50 3.67
N ALA A 15 -1.04 -11.58 2.80
CA ALA A 15 -0.43 -10.33 3.21
C ALA A 15 -1.46 -9.43 3.92
N VAL A 16 -1.16 -9.01 5.15
CA VAL A 16 -2.07 -8.21 5.97
C VAL A 16 -1.58 -6.80 6.24
N GLN A 17 -0.28 -6.58 6.28
CA GLN A 17 0.31 -5.25 6.49
C GLN A 17 1.80 -5.23 6.17
N ILE A 18 2.37 -4.03 6.25
CA ILE A 18 3.82 -3.81 6.21
C ILE A 18 4.25 -3.21 7.53
N THR A 19 5.39 -3.65 8.02
CA THR A 19 5.98 -3.16 9.26
C THR A 19 7.45 -2.75 9.06
N SER A 20 8.05 -2.08 10.06
CA SER A 20 9.49 -1.78 10.04
C SER A 20 10.29 -3.02 10.42
N VAL A 21 11.55 -3.09 9.96
CA VAL A 21 12.51 -4.14 10.34
C VAL A 21 12.62 -4.27 11.86
N ARG A 22 12.74 -3.14 12.58
CA ARG A 22 12.82 -3.14 14.05
C ARG A 22 11.62 -3.86 14.67
N ARG A 23 10.41 -3.55 14.22
CA ARG A 23 9.19 -4.16 14.76
C ARG A 23 9.10 -5.64 14.39
N ALA A 24 9.47 -6.02 13.16
CA ALA A 24 9.48 -7.40 12.72
C ALA A 24 10.42 -8.27 13.57
N LEU A 25 11.67 -7.82 13.77
CA LEU A 25 12.64 -8.52 14.63
C LEU A 25 12.19 -8.59 16.09
N THR A 26 11.56 -7.52 16.61
CA THR A 26 10.99 -7.55 17.98
C THR A 26 9.87 -8.58 18.11
N LEU A 27 9.00 -8.69 17.11
CA LEU A 27 7.91 -9.68 17.12
C LEU A 27 8.45 -11.11 16.96
N LEU A 28 9.49 -11.28 16.15
CA LEU A 28 10.16 -12.56 15.94
C LEU A 28 10.85 -13.04 17.24
N TYR A 29 11.60 -12.15 17.90
CA TYR A 29 12.22 -12.43 19.19
C TYR A 29 11.20 -12.81 20.28
N LYS A 30 10.03 -12.17 20.28
CA LYS A 30 8.93 -12.48 21.21
C LYS A 30 8.14 -13.73 20.86
N GLY A 31 8.49 -14.44 19.80
CA GLY A 31 7.76 -15.62 19.33
C GLY A 31 6.32 -15.33 18.85
N GLN A 32 6.03 -14.10 18.47
CA GLN A 32 4.69 -13.69 17.99
C GLN A 32 4.53 -13.87 16.47
N VAL A 33 5.66 -13.95 15.76
CA VAL A 33 5.73 -14.24 14.33
C VAL A 33 6.83 -15.26 14.05
N ARG A 34 6.80 -15.84 12.86
CA ARG A 34 7.90 -16.60 12.26
C ARG A 34 8.45 -15.86 11.05
N ALA A 35 9.75 -15.91 10.81
CA ALA A 35 10.34 -15.45 9.57
C ALA A 35 9.99 -16.42 8.44
N VAL A 36 9.82 -15.94 7.22
CA VAL A 36 9.47 -16.75 6.04
C VAL A 36 10.50 -16.52 4.95
N ASP A 37 11.04 -17.62 4.39
CA ASP A 37 11.98 -17.58 3.28
C ASP A 37 11.27 -17.64 1.91
N SER A 38 12.05 -17.65 0.83
CA SER A 38 11.55 -17.74 -0.55
C SER A 38 10.90 -19.08 -0.89
N GLU A 39 11.15 -20.12 -0.11
CA GLU A 39 10.59 -21.47 -0.25
C GLU A 39 9.39 -21.73 0.67
N TYR A 40 8.84 -20.65 1.27
CA TYR A 40 7.70 -20.70 2.21
C TYR A 40 7.99 -21.44 3.52
N ARG A 41 9.26 -21.74 3.83
CA ARG A 41 9.64 -22.31 5.12
C ARG A 41 9.55 -21.23 6.21
N THR A 42 9.16 -21.65 7.40
CA THR A 42 8.98 -20.73 8.53
C THR A 42 10.00 -21.03 9.62
N TYR A 43 10.58 -19.97 10.17
CA TYR A 43 11.63 -20.04 11.18
C TYR A 43 11.23 -19.25 12.42
N ASP A 44 11.46 -19.79 13.61
CA ASP A 44 11.48 -19.02 14.84
C ASP A 44 12.74 -18.15 14.93
N PHE A 45 12.89 -17.40 16.00
CA PHE A 45 14.02 -16.47 16.15
C PHE A 45 15.36 -17.23 16.21
N GLU A 46 15.42 -18.34 16.93
CA GLU A 46 16.66 -19.11 17.13
C GLU A 46 17.16 -19.71 15.81
N ASN A 47 16.27 -20.42 15.12
CA ASN A 47 16.59 -21.01 13.81
C ASN A 47 16.88 -19.93 12.74
N TRP A 48 16.24 -18.77 12.82
CA TRP A 48 16.52 -17.66 11.90
C TRP A 48 17.92 -17.06 12.11
N MET A 49 18.38 -16.97 13.37
CA MET A 49 19.72 -16.50 13.69
C MET A 49 20.84 -17.41 13.19
N ASP A 50 20.58 -18.68 12.95
CA ASP A 50 21.54 -19.64 12.46
C ASP A 50 21.68 -19.64 10.94
N ILE A 51 20.84 -18.87 10.24
CA ILE A 51 20.94 -18.71 8.78
C ILE A 51 22.17 -17.86 8.45
N PRO A 52 23.10 -18.37 7.63
CA PRO A 52 24.29 -17.63 7.24
C PRO A 52 23.92 -16.41 6.37
N VAL A 53 24.48 -15.26 6.70
CA VAL A 53 24.30 -14.01 5.94
C VAL A 53 25.21 -14.05 4.71
N GLN A 54 24.65 -13.86 3.51
CA GLN A 54 25.40 -13.78 2.26
C GLN A 54 25.87 -12.35 1.99
N PRO A 55 26.85 -12.13 1.08
CA PRO A 55 27.42 -10.79 0.80
C PRO A 55 26.38 -9.72 0.40
N ASP A 56 25.33 -10.12 -0.32
CA ASP A 56 24.29 -9.22 -0.81
C ASP A 56 23.09 -9.07 0.13
N ASP A 57 23.11 -9.78 1.26
CA ASP A 57 22.00 -9.76 2.22
C ASP A 57 22.00 -8.50 3.07
N HIS A 58 20.80 -8.08 3.43
CA HIS A 58 20.60 -7.04 4.44
C HIS A 58 20.57 -7.66 5.84
N TYR A 59 21.41 -7.19 6.72
CA TYR A 59 21.55 -7.72 8.09
C TYR A 59 21.64 -6.63 9.14
N VAL A 60 21.39 -7.01 10.37
CA VAL A 60 21.65 -6.21 11.57
C VAL A 60 22.90 -6.76 12.23
N ALA A 61 23.96 -5.94 12.33
CA ALA A 61 25.15 -6.29 13.06
C ALA A 61 24.89 -6.24 14.58
N THR A 62 25.30 -7.28 15.29
CA THR A 62 25.32 -7.34 16.74
C THR A 62 26.77 -7.63 17.20
N PRO A 63 27.12 -7.44 18.48
CA PRO A 63 28.47 -7.74 18.95
C PRO A 63 28.95 -9.17 18.73
N SER A 64 28.03 -10.13 18.66
CA SER A 64 28.33 -11.57 18.54
C SER A 64 28.14 -12.16 17.15
N ARG A 65 27.24 -11.60 16.34
CA ARG A 65 26.90 -12.11 14.99
C ARG A 65 26.12 -11.11 14.15
N ASN A 66 26.02 -11.37 12.87
CA ASN A 66 25.10 -10.67 11.98
C ASN A 66 23.78 -11.42 11.93
N ILE A 67 22.66 -10.71 12.04
CA ILE A 67 21.30 -11.27 11.97
C ILE A 67 20.68 -10.85 10.65
N LEU A 68 20.31 -11.82 9.82
CA LEU A 68 19.62 -11.61 8.55
C LEU A 68 18.31 -10.86 8.77
N ILE A 69 18.04 -9.82 7.99
CA ILE A 69 16.76 -9.11 8.03
C ILE A 69 15.71 -9.93 7.28
N PRO A 70 14.64 -10.40 7.95
CA PRO A 70 13.57 -11.10 7.25
C PRO A 70 12.80 -10.11 6.36
N HIS A 71 12.58 -10.46 5.11
CA HIS A 71 11.74 -9.67 4.20
C HIS A 71 10.25 -9.93 4.44
N VAL A 72 9.92 -11.10 4.97
CA VAL A 72 8.56 -11.57 5.21
C VAL A 72 8.47 -12.22 6.58
N VAL A 73 7.40 -11.93 7.33
CA VAL A 73 7.08 -12.61 8.60
C VAL A 73 5.62 -13.03 8.62
N GLN A 74 5.35 -14.15 9.28
CA GLN A 74 4.01 -14.73 9.42
C GLN A 74 3.54 -14.63 10.88
N LEU A 75 2.33 -14.10 11.10
CA LEU A 75 1.65 -14.05 12.40
C LEU A 75 1.20 -15.48 12.81
N LEU A 76 1.43 -15.85 14.06
CA LEU A 76 1.06 -17.19 14.55
C LEU A 76 -0.41 -17.33 14.95
N VAL A 77 -1.04 -16.24 15.39
CA VAL A 77 -2.37 -16.27 16.01
C VAL A 77 -3.44 -15.61 15.12
N PHE A 78 -3.04 -14.83 14.12
CA PHE A 78 -3.98 -14.04 13.33
C PHE A 78 -4.28 -14.73 11.98
N ASP A 79 -5.53 -15.13 11.78
CA ASP A 79 -6.00 -15.84 10.58
C ASP A 79 -6.95 -15.00 9.70
N ARG A 80 -7.35 -13.80 10.16
CA ARG A 80 -8.29 -12.95 9.44
C ARG A 80 -7.58 -11.91 8.56
N LEU A 81 -8.17 -11.61 7.42
CA LEU A 81 -7.80 -10.41 6.69
C LEU A 81 -8.36 -9.19 7.45
N PRO A 82 -7.52 -8.20 7.77
CA PRO A 82 -8.05 -6.98 8.36
C PRO A 82 -9.05 -6.35 7.38
N ARG A 83 -10.26 -6.10 7.83
CA ARG A 83 -11.22 -5.26 7.09
C ARG A 83 -10.71 -3.81 7.16
N GLN A 84 -9.67 -3.51 6.40
CA GLN A 84 -9.12 -2.17 6.34
C GLN A 84 -9.73 -1.45 5.16
N GLU A 85 -10.29 -0.29 5.45
CA GLU A 85 -10.77 0.62 4.42
C GLU A 85 -9.70 1.69 4.16
N VAL A 86 -9.55 2.05 2.90
CA VAL A 86 -8.71 3.19 2.55
C VAL A 86 -9.39 4.46 3.06
N LYS A 87 -8.72 5.19 3.97
CA LYS A 87 -9.25 6.45 4.49
C LYS A 87 -9.43 7.47 3.36
N PHE A 88 -10.59 8.11 3.30
CA PHE A 88 -10.80 9.24 2.40
C PHE A 88 -9.89 10.40 2.82
N SER A 89 -8.85 10.66 2.03
CA SER A 89 -7.87 11.72 2.31
C SER A 89 -7.23 12.22 1.01
N ARG A 90 -6.71 13.44 1.03
CA ARG A 90 -6.01 14.05 -0.12
C ARG A 90 -4.91 13.12 -0.66
N GLY A 91 -4.04 12.60 0.21
CA GLY A 91 -2.94 11.72 -0.19
C GLY A 91 -3.43 10.44 -0.86
N ASN A 92 -4.49 9.82 -0.34
CA ASN A 92 -5.04 8.60 -0.92
C ASN A 92 -5.80 8.86 -2.24
N ILE A 93 -6.40 10.05 -2.43
CA ILE A 93 -6.96 10.45 -3.73
C ILE A 93 -5.85 10.64 -4.75
N TYR A 94 -4.74 11.30 -4.38
CA TYR A 94 -3.59 11.44 -5.27
C TYR A 94 -2.98 10.08 -5.64
N LEU A 95 -2.87 9.16 -4.71
CA LEU A 95 -2.42 7.78 -4.97
C LEU A 95 -3.38 7.06 -5.92
N ARG A 96 -4.70 7.07 -5.68
CA ARG A 96 -5.70 6.47 -6.54
C ARG A 96 -5.58 6.97 -7.98
N ASP A 97 -5.41 8.28 -8.14
CA ASP A 97 -5.35 8.96 -9.43
C ASP A 97 -3.91 9.01 -9.99
N GLN A 98 -2.93 8.37 -9.32
CA GLN A 98 -1.52 8.28 -9.75
C GLN A 98 -0.86 9.64 -9.99
N ASN A 99 -1.21 10.67 -9.20
CA ASN A 99 -0.79 12.07 -9.38
C ASN A 99 -1.10 12.60 -10.79
N ARG A 100 -2.18 12.13 -11.42
CA ARG A 100 -2.64 12.57 -12.74
C ARG A 100 -3.92 13.37 -12.62
N CYS A 101 -3.95 14.50 -13.31
CA CYS A 101 -5.20 15.25 -13.48
C CYS A 101 -6.24 14.38 -14.20
N GLN A 102 -7.40 14.19 -13.61
CA GLN A 102 -8.46 13.35 -14.19
C GLN A 102 -9.19 14.01 -15.35
N TYR A 103 -8.90 15.26 -15.65
CA TYR A 103 -9.42 15.98 -16.82
C TYR A 103 -8.46 15.94 -18.01
N CYS A 104 -7.23 16.46 -17.87
CA CYS A 104 -6.27 16.48 -18.97
C CYS A 104 -5.37 15.24 -19.05
N GLY A 105 -5.29 14.42 -18.01
CA GLY A 105 -4.50 13.18 -17.96
C GLY A 105 -3.00 13.38 -17.75
N LYS A 106 -2.50 14.61 -17.69
CA LYS A 106 -1.08 14.88 -17.43
C LYS A 106 -0.73 14.56 -15.99
N LYS A 107 0.49 14.09 -15.76
CA LYS A 107 1.05 13.85 -14.42
C LYS A 107 1.69 15.14 -13.90
N PHE A 108 1.54 15.40 -12.62
CA PHE A 108 2.04 16.60 -11.94
C PHE A 108 2.66 16.23 -10.60
N SER A 109 3.43 17.15 -10.02
CA SER A 109 3.82 17.06 -8.62
C SER A 109 2.62 17.29 -7.70
N SER A 110 2.69 16.82 -6.47
CA SER A 110 1.59 17.00 -5.50
C SER A 110 1.30 18.47 -5.16
N SER A 111 2.27 19.37 -5.34
CA SER A 111 2.14 20.80 -5.14
C SER A 111 1.34 21.50 -6.25
N GLU A 112 1.33 20.94 -7.45
CA GLU A 112 0.60 21.48 -8.63
C GLU A 112 -0.81 20.89 -8.76
N LEU A 113 -1.15 19.97 -7.86
CA LEU A 113 -2.42 19.27 -7.85
C LEU A 113 -3.35 19.82 -6.77
N SER A 114 -4.62 19.82 -7.09
CA SER A 114 -5.72 20.13 -6.20
C SER A 114 -6.75 19.00 -6.21
N LEU A 115 -7.68 19.04 -5.29
CA LEU A 115 -8.87 18.19 -5.30
C LEU A 115 -10.03 18.97 -5.89
N ASP A 116 -10.79 18.33 -6.74
CA ASP A 116 -12.00 18.89 -7.31
C ASP A 116 -13.20 17.96 -7.10
N HIS A 117 -14.35 18.56 -6.82
CA HIS A 117 -15.62 17.86 -6.73
C HIS A 117 -16.24 17.79 -8.13
N VAL A 118 -16.39 16.59 -8.68
CA VAL A 118 -16.99 16.36 -10.00
C VAL A 118 -18.37 17.02 -10.09
N VAL A 119 -19.24 16.72 -9.13
CA VAL A 119 -20.44 17.50 -8.84
C VAL A 119 -20.10 18.53 -7.75
N PRO A 120 -20.15 19.81 -8.01
CA PRO A 120 -19.81 20.84 -7.01
C PRO A 120 -20.65 20.75 -5.74
N ILE A 121 -20.07 21.09 -4.59
CA ILE A 121 -20.79 21.11 -3.30
C ILE A 121 -22.00 22.05 -3.38
N SER A 122 -21.86 23.20 -4.03
CA SER A 122 -22.96 24.17 -4.26
C SER A 122 -24.11 23.59 -5.10
N ARG A 123 -23.91 22.43 -5.74
CA ARG A 123 -24.92 21.72 -6.53
C ARG A 123 -25.29 20.37 -5.92
N GLY A 124 -25.11 20.21 -4.62
CA GLY A 124 -25.45 18.99 -3.88
C GLY A 124 -24.40 17.87 -3.91
N GLY A 125 -23.21 18.12 -4.47
CA GLY A 125 -22.11 17.16 -4.46
C GLY A 125 -21.60 16.89 -3.05
N LYS A 126 -21.21 15.66 -2.76
CA LYS A 126 -20.65 15.25 -1.47
C LYS A 126 -19.17 14.97 -1.59
N SER A 127 -18.43 15.17 -0.48
CA SER A 127 -17.02 14.77 -0.36
C SER A 127 -16.97 13.25 -0.17
N SER A 128 -16.89 12.52 -1.26
CA SER A 128 -16.83 11.05 -1.28
C SER A 128 -15.82 10.56 -2.31
N TRP A 129 -15.50 9.26 -2.24
CA TRP A 129 -14.61 8.62 -3.19
C TRP A 129 -15.12 8.73 -4.64
N GLU A 130 -16.43 8.71 -4.81
CA GLU A 130 -17.12 8.71 -6.10
C GLU A 130 -17.27 10.12 -6.70
N ASN A 131 -17.01 11.15 -5.90
CA ASN A 131 -17.22 12.55 -6.33
C ASN A 131 -15.97 13.42 -6.28
N VAL A 132 -14.85 12.99 -5.67
CA VAL A 132 -13.65 13.80 -5.59
C VAL A 132 -12.54 13.20 -6.44
N VAL A 133 -11.89 14.05 -7.25
CA VAL A 133 -10.81 13.66 -8.16
C VAL A 133 -9.60 14.57 -8.02
N CYS A 134 -8.45 14.06 -8.48
CA CYS A 134 -7.23 14.82 -8.63
C CYS A 134 -7.32 15.71 -9.89
N ALA A 135 -7.07 17.00 -9.77
CA ALA A 135 -7.07 17.96 -10.86
C ALA A 135 -5.85 18.87 -10.78
N CYS A 136 -5.25 19.22 -11.94
CA CYS A 136 -4.27 20.30 -11.98
C CYS A 136 -4.97 21.66 -11.78
N LEU A 137 -4.26 22.65 -11.26
CA LEU A 137 -4.82 23.98 -11.01
C LEU A 137 -5.53 24.58 -12.22
N PRO A 138 -4.95 24.56 -13.46
CA PRO A 138 -5.62 25.11 -14.63
C PRO A 138 -6.95 24.43 -14.95
N CYS A 139 -7.02 23.08 -14.88
CA CYS A 139 -8.26 22.35 -15.15
C CYS A 139 -9.31 22.61 -14.06
N ASN A 140 -8.88 22.68 -12.79
CA ASN A 140 -9.77 22.95 -11.67
C ASN A 140 -10.41 24.35 -11.78
N VAL A 141 -9.59 25.37 -12.07
CA VAL A 141 -10.07 26.74 -12.30
C VAL A 141 -11.03 26.80 -13.50
N ARG A 142 -10.68 26.15 -14.63
CA ARG A 142 -11.56 26.10 -15.82
C ARG A 142 -12.92 25.48 -15.52
N LYS A 143 -12.94 24.40 -14.73
CA LYS A 143 -14.18 23.72 -14.32
C LYS A 143 -14.98 24.61 -13.35
N GLY A 144 -14.33 25.16 -12.35
CA GLY A 144 -15.00 25.94 -11.31
C GLY A 144 -16.18 25.20 -10.68
N ASN A 145 -17.29 25.89 -10.45
CA ASN A 145 -18.51 25.31 -9.88
C ASN A 145 -19.50 24.78 -10.94
N LYS A 146 -19.03 24.47 -12.16
CA LYS A 146 -19.86 23.98 -13.25
C LYS A 146 -19.94 22.46 -13.21
N LEU A 147 -21.06 21.92 -13.68
CA LEU A 147 -21.18 20.50 -14.02
C LEU A 147 -20.33 20.18 -15.26
N LEU A 148 -19.87 18.94 -15.39
CA LEU A 148 -19.04 18.53 -16.53
C LEU A 148 -19.75 18.72 -17.88
N SER A 149 -21.06 18.53 -17.92
CA SER A 149 -21.87 18.77 -19.10
C SER A 149 -21.89 20.24 -19.54
N VAL A 150 -21.77 21.17 -18.60
CA VAL A 150 -21.80 22.61 -18.87
C VAL A 150 -20.43 23.15 -19.31
N CYS A 151 -19.33 22.60 -18.80
CA CYS A 151 -17.98 23.04 -19.14
C CYS A 151 -17.32 22.19 -20.23
N GLU A 152 -18.05 21.25 -20.82
CA GLU A 152 -17.60 20.34 -21.88
C GLU A 152 -16.32 19.55 -21.49
N MET A 153 -16.16 19.30 -20.19
CA MET A 153 -15.06 18.52 -19.66
C MET A 153 -15.48 17.08 -19.42
N ARG A 154 -14.54 16.16 -19.59
CA ARG A 154 -14.77 14.74 -19.37
C ARG A 154 -13.74 14.17 -18.39
N LEU A 155 -14.17 13.23 -17.56
CA LEU A 155 -13.27 12.46 -16.72
C LEU A 155 -12.56 11.37 -17.53
N ARG A 156 -11.29 11.18 -17.25
CA ARG A 156 -10.50 10.06 -17.78
C ARG A 156 -10.99 8.72 -17.23
N ARG A 157 -11.34 8.70 -15.95
CA ARG A 157 -11.90 7.54 -15.24
C ARG A 157 -12.96 8.02 -14.27
N HIS A 158 -14.02 7.23 -14.12
CA HIS A 158 -14.97 7.49 -13.04
C HIS A 158 -14.28 7.22 -11.70
N PRO A 159 -14.38 8.16 -10.73
CA PRO A 159 -13.79 7.97 -9.43
C PRO A 159 -14.57 6.88 -8.67
N VAL A 160 -13.83 5.91 -8.16
CA VAL A 160 -14.36 4.82 -7.34
C VAL A 160 -13.54 4.70 -6.07
N ARG A 161 -14.11 4.11 -5.04
CA ARG A 161 -13.38 3.79 -3.82
C ARG A 161 -12.30 2.75 -4.12
N PRO A 162 -11.01 3.03 -3.79
CA PRO A 162 -9.96 2.04 -4.01
C PRO A 162 -10.15 0.85 -3.07
N LYS A 163 -9.93 -0.35 -3.57
CA LYS A 163 -9.83 -1.54 -2.72
C LYS A 163 -8.58 -1.38 -1.85
N TRP A 164 -8.70 -1.75 -0.58
CA TRP A 164 -7.55 -1.75 0.30
C TRP A 164 -6.56 -2.84 -0.13
N HIS A 165 -5.28 -2.52 -0.10
CA HIS A 165 -4.19 -3.44 -0.40
C HIS A 165 -3.02 -3.16 0.56
N PRO A 166 -2.30 -4.15 1.09
CA PRO A 166 -1.16 -3.95 2.00
C PRO A 166 -0.11 -2.98 1.47
N LEU A 167 0.15 -3.02 0.16
CA LEU A 167 1.09 -2.14 -0.53
C LEU A 167 0.53 -0.76 -0.87
N HIS A 168 -0.70 -0.44 -0.49
CA HIS A 168 -1.32 0.85 -0.85
C HIS A 168 -0.44 2.06 -0.49
N ARG A 169 0.34 1.96 0.59
CA ARG A 169 1.27 3.00 1.02
C ARG A 169 2.62 3.01 0.30
N LEU A 170 2.95 1.94 -0.43
CA LEU A 170 4.22 1.79 -1.14
C LEU A 170 4.11 2.01 -2.65
N GLN A 171 2.98 2.52 -3.15
CA GLN A 171 2.82 2.78 -4.58
C GLN A 171 3.94 3.69 -5.08
N GLY A 172 4.71 3.18 -6.07
CA GLY A 172 5.85 3.87 -6.63
C GLY A 172 7.20 3.64 -5.92
N ARG A 173 7.27 2.79 -4.90
CA ARG A 173 8.53 2.35 -4.28
C ARG A 173 8.87 0.93 -4.68
N THR A 174 10.16 0.65 -4.78
CA THR A 174 10.67 -0.71 -4.95
C THR A 174 10.51 -1.49 -3.65
N TYR A 175 10.19 -2.77 -3.76
CA TYR A 175 10.08 -3.70 -2.63
C TYR A 175 10.82 -5.00 -2.98
N PRO A 176 11.23 -5.80 -1.98
CA PRO A 176 11.93 -7.06 -2.20
C PRO A 176 11.16 -7.99 -3.14
N GLU A 177 11.86 -8.67 -4.05
CA GLU A 177 11.25 -9.53 -5.06
C GLU A 177 10.42 -10.66 -4.45
N ILE A 178 10.89 -11.22 -3.33
CA ILE A 178 10.19 -12.26 -2.56
C ILE A 178 8.74 -11.87 -2.21
N TRP A 179 8.44 -10.56 -2.09
CA TRP A 179 7.08 -10.13 -1.78
C TRP A 179 6.09 -10.45 -2.89
N LYS A 180 6.54 -10.54 -4.14
CA LYS A 180 5.69 -10.88 -5.27
C LYS A 180 5.00 -12.23 -5.08
N ASN A 181 5.68 -13.19 -4.45
CA ASN A 181 5.14 -14.52 -4.17
C ASN A 181 3.90 -14.49 -3.27
N PHE A 182 3.73 -13.41 -2.48
CA PHE A 182 2.65 -13.25 -1.49
C PHE A 182 1.65 -12.15 -1.87
N LEU A 183 1.86 -11.47 -3.01
CA LEU A 183 1.11 -10.27 -3.42
C LEU A 183 0.44 -10.44 -4.79
N ASP A 184 0.25 -11.66 -5.26
CA ASP A 184 -0.37 -11.93 -6.55
C ASP A 184 -1.74 -11.23 -6.64
N GLU A 185 -1.93 -10.42 -7.69
CA GLU A 185 -3.19 -9.69 -7.94
C GLU A 185 -4.38 -10.63 -8.08
N ALA A 186 -4.18 -11.86 -8.55
CA ALA A 186 -5.21 -12.88 -8.65
C ALA A 186 -5.79 -13.23 -7.27
N TYR A 187 -4.97 -13.25 -6.24
CA TYR A 187 -5.39 -13.57 -4.87
C TYR A 187 -6.26 -12.49 -4.23
N TRP A 188 -6.07 -11.21 -4.64
CA TRP A 188 -6.79 -10.05 -4.12
C TRP A 188 -8.06 -9.72 -4.88
N ASN A 189 -8.25 -10.33 -6.06
CA ASN A 189 -9.42 -10.14 -6.92
C ASN A 189 -10.46 -11.24 -6.76
N VAL A 190 -10.23 -12.24 -5.91
CA VAL A 190 -11.23 -13.26 -5.60
C VAL A 190 -12.35 -12.60 -4.77
N GLU A 191 -13.51 -12.39 -5.38
CA GLU A 191 -14.75 -12.11 -4.64
C GLU A 191 -15.07 -13.36 -3.82
N LEU A 192 -14.89 -13.27 -2.51
CA LEU A 192 -15.42 -14.27 -1.60
C LEU A 192 -16.95 -14.18 -1.71
N ARG A 193 -17.55 -15.13 -2.44
CA ARG A 193 -18.99 -15.33 -2.38
C ARG A 193 -19.33 -15.80 -0.98
N GLU A 194 -20.26 -15.09 -0.33
CA GLU A 194 -20.88 -15.50 0.94
C GLU A 194 -21.64 -16.81 0.76
#